data_74ae9b47b1c07e5550b2f37a6b9e42cc
#
_entry.id   74ae9b47b1c07e5550b2f37a6b9e42cc
#
_cell.length_a   1.000
_cell.length_b   1.000
_cell.length_c   1.000
_cell.angle_alpha   90.00
_cell.angle_beta   90.00
_cell.angle_gamma   90.00
#
_symmetry.space_group_name_H-M   'P 1'
#
loop_
_entity.id
_entity.type
_entity.pdbx_description
1 polymer ?
#
loop_
_entity_poly.entity_id
_entity_poly.type
_entity_poly.pdbx_seq_one_letter_code
_entity_poly.pdbx_strand_id
1 'polypeptide(L)'
;HIYNHFVSKVLPASIFLYKYFEGKTRPWIRTAGRFLAGFYDTFKYYAEEKIGDELISLKCIELLTYLTKLDFEQVQTKRTYYTASQAEIAKRVKLLICSDLSVRYAARDLAERFGVSETSLKNYFRSVYGCGYAEFQQNARVEKAAELLKKTDQKIADIGLIVGFATQAKFGVAFKSCFGVTPLEYRRQHRLLE
;
A
#
# COMPACT_ATOMS: atom_id res chain seq x y z
N HIS A 1 28.83 -19.06 -12.91
CA HIS A 1 28.46 -19.51 -11.55
C HIS A 1 27.12 -18.90 -11.08
N ILE A 2 26.95 -17.59 -11.18
CA ILE A 2 25.72 -16.87 -10.77
C ILE A 2 24.52 -17.31 -11.61
N TYR A 3 24.66 -17.44 -12.92
CA TYR A 3 23.59 -17.87 -13.83
C TYR A 3 23.06 -19.27 -13.50
N ASN A 4 23.94 -20.24 -13.27
CA ASN A 4 23.54 -21.60 -12.93
C ASN A 4 22.85 -21.68 -11.55
N HIS A 5 23.30 -20.88 -10.58
CA HIS A 5 22.64 -20.78 -9.28
C HIS A 5 21.26 -20.14 -9.40
N PHE A 6 21.12 -19.13 -10.26
CA PHE A 6 19.89 -18.46 -10.60
C PHE A 6 18.87 -19.45 -11.20
N VAL A 7 19.23 -20.12 -12.28
CA VAL A 7 18.35 -21.08 -12.97
C VAL A 7 17.94 -22.22 -12.03
N SER A 8 18.83 -22.73 -11.19
CA SER A 8 18.54 -23.79 -10.23
C SER A 8 17.56 -23.40 -9.12
N LYS A 9 17.39 -22.10 -8.86
CA LYS A 9 16.46 -21.59 -7.83
C LYS A 9 15.14 -21.12 -8.41
N VAL A 10 15.16 -20.44 -9.54
CA VAL A 10 13.97 -19.83 -10.16
C VAL A 10 13.09 -20.86 -10.84
N LEU A 11 13.68 -21.77 -11.60
CA LEU A 11 12.92 -22.76 -12.35
C LEU A 11 12.10 -23.69 -11.42
N PRO A 12 12.66 -24.25 -10.35
CA PRO A 12 11.88 -25.04 -9.39
C PRO A 12 10.75 -24.22 -8.72
N ALA A 13 11.00 -22.93 -8.39
CA ALA A 13 10.02 -22.07 -7.79
C ALA A 13 8.83 -21.81 -8.72
N SER A 14 9.10 -21.52 -10.00
CA SER A 14 8.05 -21.29 -11.01
C SER A 14 7.25 -22.56 -11.29
N ILE A 15 7.88 -23.72 -11.38
CA ILE A 15 7.21 -25.00 -11.55
C ILE A 15 6.34 -25.32 -10.33
N PHE A 16 6.83 -25.09 -9.13
CA PHE A 16 6.06 -25.28 -7.90
C PHE A 16 4.80 -24.42 -7.88
N LEU A 17 4.92 -23.13 -8.17
CA LEU A 17 3.79 -22.22 -8.20
C LEU A 17 2.81 -22.58 -9.31
N TYR A 18 3.29 -22.92 -10.50
CA TYR A 18 2.44 -23.38 -11.60
C TYR A 18 1.61 -24.60 -11.19
N LYS A 19 2.27 -25.66 -10.70
CA LYS A 19 1.58 -26.88 -10.26
C LYS A 19 0.60 -26.63 -9.12
N TYR A 20 0.95 -25.72 -8.17
CA TYR A 20 0.06 -25.39 -7.06
C TYR A 20 -1.22 -24.68 -7.53
N PHE A 21 -1.10 -23.77 -8.52
CA PHE A 21 -2.25 -23.01 -9.02
C PHE A 21 -2.94 -23.65 -10.23
N GLU A 22 -2.38 -24.72 -10.80
CA GLU A 22 -2.98 -25.43 -11.91
C GLU A 22 -4.40 -25.91 -11.54
N GLY A 23 -5.39 -25.58 -12.38
CA GLY A 23 -6.79 -25.90 -12.15
C GLY A 23 -7.51 -25.10 -11.06
N LYS A 24 -6.82 -24.23 -10.32
CA LYS A 24 -7.43 -23.35 -9.32
C LYS A 24 -7.99 -22.10 -9.99
N THR A 25 -9.31 -21.95 -9.95
CA THR A 25 -10.01 -20.79 -10.55
C THR A 25 -10.17 -19.61 -9.60
N ARG A 26 -9.85 -19.77 -8.31
CA ARG A 26 -10.00 -18.74 -7.29
C ARG A 26 -8.66 -18.05 -7.03
N PRO A 27 -8.62 -16.72 -7.00
CA PRO A 27 -7.40 -16.00 -6.67
C PRO A 27 -7.00 -16.28 -5.22
N TRP A 28 -5.71 -16.49 -5.01
CA TRP A 28 -5.13 -16.55 -3.69
C TRP A 28 -4.84 -15.12 -3.21
N ILE A 29 -5.41 -14.73 -2.07
CA ILE A 29 -5.27 -13.37 -1.52
C ILE A 29 -4.73 -13.47 -0.10
N ARG A 30 -3.66 -12.76 0.17
CA ARG A 30 -3.06 -12.64 1.50
C ARG A 30 -2.81 -11.17 1.84
N THR A 31 -2.92 -10.81 3.11
CA THR A 31 -2.45 -9.51 3.60
C THR A 31 -0.94 -9.45 3.45
N ALA A 32 -0.43 -8.38 2.86
CA ALA A 32 1.00 -8.12 2.77
C ALA A 32 1.59 -8.08 4.19
N GLY A 33 2.49 -9.02 4.49
CA GLY A 33 3.29 -8.97 5.70
C GLY A 33 4.43 -7.96 5.55
N ARG A 34 5.20 -7.77 6.63
CA ARG A 34 6.36 -6.85 6.65
C ARG A 34 7.33 -7.09 5.49
N PHE A 35 7.57 -8.36 5.12
CA PHE A 35 8.44 -8.70 4.00
C PHE A 35 7.91 -8.14 2.68
N LEU A 36 6.63 -8.35 2.35
CA LEU A 36 6.04 -7.89 1.09
C LEU A 36 5.92 -6.37 1.02
N ALA A 37 5.71 -5.69 2.16
CA ALA A 37 5.71 -4.24 2.22
C ALA A 37 7.10 -3.68 1.86
N GLY A 38 8.16 -4.14 2.53
CA GLY A 38 9.54 -3.71 2.23
C GLY A 38 10.00 -4.12 0.83
N PHE A 39 9.54 -5.28 0.34
CA PHE A 39 9.79 -5.71 -1.04
C PHE A 39 9.19 -4.72 -2.04
N TYR A 40 7.92 -4.33 -1.84
CA TYR A 40 7.23 -3.40 -2.74
C TYR A 40 7.90 -2.03 -2.77
N ASP A 41 8.29 -1.49 -1.61
CA ASP A 41 8.95 -0.20 -1.50
C ASP A 41 10.29 -0.20 -2.25
N THR A 42 11.09 -1.26 -2.09
CA THR A 42 12.35 -1.39 -2.82
C THR A 42 12.14 -1.57 -4.32
N PHE A 43 11.14 -2.36 -4.72
CA PHE A 43 10.82 -2.57 -6.12
C PHE A 43 10.34 -1.28 -6.80
N LYS A 44 9.51 -0.51 -6.10
CA LYS A 44 9.04 0.80 -6.55
C LYS A 44 10.21 1.77 -6.74
N TYR A 45 11.12 1.83 -5.76
CA TYR A 45 12.34 2.64 -5.86
C TYR A 45 13.18 2.28 -7.09
N TYR A 46 13.39 0.99 -7.34
CA TYR A 46 14.15 0.56 -8.52
C TYR A 46 13.49 0.95 -9.84
N ALA A 47 12.16 0.88 -9.89
CA ALA A 47 11.40 1.29 -11.08
C ALA A 47 11.43 2.81 -11.31
N GLU A 48 11.33 3.61 -10.25
CA GLU A 48 11.35 5.08 -10.32
C GLU A 48 12.75 5.60 -10.70
N GLU A 49 13.80 5.04 -10.14
CA GLU A 49 15.20 5.41 -10.41
C GLU A 49 15.79 4.77 -11.68
N LYS A 50 14.98 4.00 -12.42
CA LYS A 50 15.42 3.26 -13.62
C LYS A 50 16.68 2.43 -13.38
N ILE A 51 16.78 1.82 -12.20
CA ILE A 51 17.88 0.93 -11.83
C ILE A 51 17.79 -0.33 -12.70
N GLY A 52 18.91 -0.76 -13.23
CA GLY A 52 19.03 -1.79 -14.26
C GLY A 52 18.21 -3.06 -14.06
N ASP A 53 17.85 -3.71 -15.16
CA ASP A 53 16.99 -4.91 -15.20
C ASP A 53 17.53 -6.08 -14.36
N GLU A 54 18.83 -6.12 -14.10
CA GLU A 54 19.47 -7.14 -13.28
C GLU A 54 18.97 -7.10 -11.83
N LEU A 55 18.86 -5.90 -11.23
CA LEU A 55 18.37 -5.75 -9.85
C LEU A 55 16.87 -6.01 -9.74
N ILE A 56 16.10 -5.63 -10.75
CA ILE A 56 14.67 -5.98 -10.86
C ILE A 56 14.53 -7.50 -10.93
N SER A 57 15.35 -8.16 -11.75
CA SER A 57 15.35 -9.63 -11.88
C SER A 57 15.68 -10.33 -10.57
N LEU A 58 16.67 -9.85 -9.82
CA LEU A 58 17.02 -10.37 -8.49
C LEU A 58 15.86 -10.22 -7.50
N LYS A 59 15.15 -9.11 -7.55
CA LYS A 59 13.95 -8.89 -6.72
C LYS A 59 12.80 -9.82 -7.09
N CYS A 60 12.61 -10.11 -8.37
CA CYS A 60 11.62 -11.09 -8.79
C CYS A 60 11.94 -12.49 -8.26
N ILE A 61 13.23 -12.88 -8.22
CA ILE A 61 13.67 -14.17 -7.66
C ILE A 61 13.43 -14.21 -6.15
N GLU A 62 13.76 -13.14 -5.45
CA GLU A 62 13.50 -13.01 -4.02
C GLU A 62 12.01 -13.24 -3.72
N LEU A 63 11.12 -12.61 -4.49
CA LEU A 63 9.68 -12.80 -4.38
C LEU A 63 9.26 -14.24 -4.65
N LEU A 64 9.71 -14.83 -5.76
CA LEU A 64 9.40 -16.21 -6.11
C LEU A 64 9.87 -17.18 -5.02
N THR A 65 11.09 -16.98 -4.51
CA THR A 65 11.63 -17.80 -3.43
C THR A 65 10.81 -17.65 -2.15
N TYR A 66 10.40 -16.43 -1.80
CA TYR A 66 9.51 -16.20 -0.66
C TYR A 66 8.16 -16.90 -0.84
N LEU A 67 7.56 -16.80 -2.03
CA LEU A 67 6.28 -17.44 -2.32
C LEU A 67 6.32 -18.96 -2.14
N THR A 68 7.44 -19.63 -2.47
CA THR A 68 7.58 -21.09 -2.26
C THR A 68 7.63 -21.49 -0.79
N LYS A 69 7.91 -20.55 0.11
CA LYS A 69 7.96 -20.79 1.57
C LYS A 69 6.62 -20.50 2.25
N LEU A 70 5.65 -19.97 1.52
CA LEU A 70 4.33 -19.72 2.08
C LEU A 70 3.54 -21.01 2.19
N ASP A 71 2.85 -21.18 3.31
CA ASP A 71 1.83 -22.20 3.45
C ASP A 71 0.51 -21.66 2.85
N PHE A 72 0.20 -22.09 1.65
CA PHE A 72 -0.98 -21.66 0.94
C PHE A 72 -2.28 -22.29 1.50
N GLU A 73 -2.19 -23.39 2.25
CA GLU A 73 -3.35 -24.07 2.83
C GLU A 73 -3.85 -23.33 4.08
N GLN A 74 -2.96 -22.79 4.90
CA GLN A 74 -3.32 -22.07 6.13
C GLN A 74 -3.96 -20.69 5.88
N VAL A 75 -3.85 -20.15 4.66
CA VAL A 75 -4.30 -18.79 4.34
C VAL A 75 -5.76 -18.72 3.91
N GLN A 76 -6.51 -19.80 3.97
CA GLN A 76 -7.97 -19.78 3.78
C GLN A 76 -8.69 -19.15 4.99
N THR A 77 -8.27 -17.96 5.43
CA THR A 77 -9.14 -17.14 6.25
C THR A 77 -10.38 -16.79 5.42
N LYS A 78 -11.55 -16.95 6.01
CA LYS A 78 -12.89 -16.61 5.49
C LYS A 78 -12.92 -15.18 4.92
N ARG A 79 -12.29 -14.95 3.77
CA ARG A 79 -12.49 -13.70 3.05
C ARG A 79 -13.72 -13.88 2.19
N THR A 80 -14.73 -13.10 2.48
CA THR A 80 -15.87 -12.94 1.60
C THR A 80 -15.32 -12.49 0.23
N TYR A 81 -15.48 -13.35 -0.80
CA TYR A 81 -15.14 -12.96 -2.16
C TYR A 81 -16.14 -11.90 -2.61
N TYR A 82 -15.66 -10.73 -2.82
CA TYR A 82 -16.47 -9.66 -3.38
C TYR A 82 -16.50 -9.78 -4.90
N THR A 83 -17.64 -9.48 -5.49
CA THR A 83 -17.80 -9.45 -6.94
C THR A 83 -16.90 -8.36 -7.56
N ALA A 84 -16.65 -8.44 -8.85
CA ALA A 84 -15.90 -7.41 -9.57
C ALA A 84 -16.52 -6.02 -9.39
N SER A 85 -17.85 -5.92 -9.33
CA SER A 85 -18.57 -4.67 -9.08
C SER A 85 -18.30 -4.10 -7.68
N GLN A 86 -18.22 -4.95 -6.66
CA GLN A 86 -17.92 -4.53 -5.29
C GLN A 86 -16.47 -4.05 -5.13
N ALA A 87 -15.53 -4.73 -5.80
CA ALA A 87 -14.14 -4.30 -5.86
C ALA A 87 -13.99 -2.98 -6.63
N GLU A 88 -14.80 -2.75 -7.67
CA GLU A 88 -14.82 -1.52 -8.43
C GLU A 88 -15.33 -0.34 -7.59
N ILE A 89 -16.34 -0.55 -6.73
CA ILE A 89 -16.79 0.46 -5.77
C ILE A 89 -15.62 0.89 -4.87
N ALA A 90 -14.88 -0.06 -4.29
CA ALA A 90 -13.73 0.25 -3.44
C ALA A 90 -12.65 1.06 -4.18
N LYS A 91 -12.36 0.73 -5.45
CA LYS A 91 -11.42 1.49 -6.30
C LYS A 91 -11.89 2.92 -6.55
N ARG A 92 -13.16 3.09 -6.89
CA ARG A 92 -13.74 4.43 -7.11
C ARG A 92 -13.75 5.27 -5.85
N VAL A 93 -14.02 4.68 -4.67
CA VAL A 93 -13.90 5.34 -3.37
C VAL A 93 -12.46 5.80 -3.15
N LYS A 94 -11.45 4.96 -3.42
CA LYS A 94 -10.03 5.34 -3.34
C LYS A 94 -9.72 6.52 -4.24
N LEU A 95 -10.12 6.47 -5.50
CA LEU A 95 -9.89 7.57 -6.46
C LEU A 95 -10.49 8.88 -5.97
N LEU A 96 -11.71 8.83 -5.44
CA LEU A 96 -12.36 10.00 -4.87
C LEU A 96 -11.62 10.56 -3.66
N ILE A 97 -11.14 9.71 -2.75
CA ILE A 97 -10.34 10.13 -1.59
C ILE A 97 -9.03 10.78 -2.04
N CYS A 98 -8.37 10.19 -3.04
CA CYS A 98 -7.09 10.69 -3.55
C CYS A 98 -7.22 11.96 -4.40
N SER A 99 -8.41 12.24 -4.96
CA SER A 99 -8.62 13.45 -5.77
C SER A 99 -8.59 14.74 -4.93
N ASP A 100 -9.03 14.66 -3.67
CA ASP A 100 -8.93 15.78 -2.73
C ASP A 100 -8.78 15.26 -1.29
N LEU A 101 -7.54 15.27 -0.81
CA LEU A 101 -7.22 14.83 0.55
C LEU A 101 -7.66 15.82 1.62
N SER A 102 -7.93 17.09 1.28
CA SER A 102 -8.40 18.10 2.23
C SER A 102 -9.81 17.81 2.71
N VAL A 103 -10.64 17.20 1.85
CA VAL A 103 -12.04 16.85 2.16
C VAL A 103 -12.10 15.65 3.10
N ARG A 104 -12.94 15.75 4.13
CA ARG A 104 -13.25 14.61 5.00
C ARG A 104 -14.50 13.91 4.49
N TYR A 105 -14.32 12.72 3.94
CA TYR A 105 -15.44 11.90 3.47
C TYR A 105 -16.04 11.09 4.62
N ALA A 106 -17.33 11.33 4.92
CA ALA A 106 -18.05 10.48 5.85
C ALA A 106 -18.51 9.17 5.20
N ALA A 107 -18.59 8.09 5.98
CA ALA A 107 -19.03 6.79 5.47
C ALA A 107 -20.41 6.86 4.84
N ARG A 108 -21.30 7.63 5.43
CA ARG A 108 -22.67 7.82 4.97
C ARG A 108 -22.70 8.42 3.57
N ASP A 109 -21.96 9.52 3.35
CA ASP A 109 -21.96 10.25 2.08
C ASP A 109 -21.37 9.40 0.95
N LEU A 110 -20.30 8.64 1.27
CA LEU A 110 -19.72 7.69 0.32
C LEU A 110 -20.68 6.54 0.01
N ALA A 111 -21.34 5.98 1.02
CA ALA A 111 -22.27 4.88 0.84
C ALA A 111 -23.46 5.30 -0.03
N GLU A 112 -24.04 6.46 0.23
CA GLU A 112 -25.11 7.06 -0.55
C GLU A 112 -24.68 7.29 -2.00
N ARG A 113 -23.50 7.90 -2.21
CA ARG A 113 -22.95 8.19 -3.55
C ARG A 113 -22.73 6.93 -4.39
N PHE A 114 -22.41 5.80 -3.77
CA PHE A 114 -22.15 4.54 -4.47
C PHE A 114 -23.31 3.54 -4.39
N GLY A 115 -24.45 3.92 -3.83
CA GLY A 115 -25.67 3.10 -3.77
C GLY A 115 -25.51 1.84 -2.92
N VAL A 116 -24.73 1.91 -1.82
CA VAL A 116 -24.47 0.77 -0.93
C VAL A 116 -24.68 1.17 0.53
N SER A 117 -24.80 0.18 1.43
CA SER A 117 -24.81 0.47 2.86
C SER A 117 -23.41 0.86 3.35
N GLU A 118 -23.34 1.65 4.46
CA GLU A 118 -22.06 2.00 5.08
C GLU A 118 -21.23 0.76 5.46
N THR A 119 -21.89 -0.28 5.97
CA THR A 119 -21.24 -1.55 6.34
C THR A 119 -20.66 -2.23 5.10
N SER A 120 -21.40 -2.28 4.00
CA SER A 120 -20.93 -2.84 2.73
C SER A 120 -19.72 -2.06 2.21
N LEU A 121 -19.79 -0.73 2.18
CA LEU A 121 -18.68 0.12 1.74
C LEU A 121 -17.41 -0.13 2.56
N LYS A 122 -17.52 -0.15 3.90
CA LYS A 122 -16.40 -0.41 4.80
C LYS A 122 -15.79 -1.80 4.55
N ASN A 123 -16.63 -2.81 4.34
CA ASN A 123 -16.20 -4.17 4.07
C ASN A 123 -15.52 -4.29 2.70
N TYR A 124 -16.09 -3.69 1.66
CA TYR A 124 -15.49 -3.72 0.31
C TYR A 124 -14.13 -3.03 0.31
N PHE A 125 -14.03 -1.85 0.92
CA PHE A 125 -12.77 -1.12 0.98
C PHE A 125 -11.70 -1.89 1.75
N ARG A 126 -12.02 -2.39 2.95
CA ARG A 126 -11.08 -3.20 3.75
C ARG A 126 -10.66 -4.48 3.05
N SER A 127 -11.55 -5.11 2.32
CA SER A 127 -11.25 -6.34 1.58
C SER A 127 -10.25 -6.10 0.45
N VAL A 128 -10.39 -4.98 -0.27
CA VAL A 128 -9.51 -4.65 -1.40
C VAL A 128 -8.16 -4.07 -0.93
N TYR A 129 -8.19 -3.18 0.06
CA TYR A 129 -7.00 -2.43 0.48
C TYR A 129 -6.41 -2.87 1.82
N GLY A 130 -6.99 -3.83 2.51
CA GLY A 130 -6.49 -4.35 3.79
C GLY A 130 -6.74 -3.46 5.00
N CYS A 131 -7.11 -2.20 4.81
CA CYS A 131 -7.39 -1.21 5.85
C CYS A 131 -8.73 -0.53 5.64
N GLY A 132 -9.23 0.19 6.65
CA GLY A 132 -10.42 1.02 6.52
C GLY A 132 -10.18 2.24 5.64
N TYR A 133 -11.24 2.75 4.96
CA TYR A 133 -11.10 3.92 4.10
C TYR A 133 -10.63 5.18 4.86
N ALA A 134 -11.04 5.34 6.12
CA ALA A 134 -10.61 6.47 6.96
C ALA A 134 -9.11 6.39 7.33
N GLU A 135 -8.64 5.20 7.66
CA GLU A 135 -7.23 4.91 7.89
C GLU A 135 -6.42 5.15 6.61
N PHE A 136 -6.91 4.66 5.48
CA PHE A 136 -6.30 4.90 4.17
C PHE A 136 -6.17 6.41 3.89
N GLN A 137 -7.26 7.18 4.10
CA GLN A 137 -7.24 8.63 3.90
C GLN A 137 -6.22 9.31 4.81
N GLN A 138 -6.15 8.91 6.08
CA GLN A 138 -5.17 9.47 7.02
C GLN A 138 -3.75 9.20 6.56
N ASN A 139 -3.44 7.98 6.14
CA ASN A 139 -2.12 7.61 5.63
C ASN A 139 -1.77 8.39 4.37
N ALA A 140 -2.68 8.49 3.40
CA ALA A 140 -2.47 9.28 2.19
C ALA A 140 -2.20 10.77 2.46
N ARG A 141 -2.89 11.36 3.46
CA ARG A 141 -2.59 12.72 3.93
C ARG A 141 -1.18 12.87 4.49
N VAL A 142 -0.78 11.91 5.32
CA VAL A 142 0.55 11.92 5.94
C VAL A 142 1.66 11.73 4.90
N GLU A 143 1.46 10.84 3.92
CA GLU A 143 2.38 10.65 2.79
C GLU A 143 2.51 11.93 1.97
N LYS A 144 1.39 12.58 1.64
CA LYS A 144 1.40 13.86 0.91
C LYS A 144 2.10 14.96 1.69
N ALA A 145 1.90 15.00 3.02
CA ALA A 145 2.62 15.93 3.89
C ALA A 145 4.12 15.66 3.88
N ALA A 146 4.56 14.40 3.88
CA ALA A 146 5.98 14.05 3.81
C ALA A 146 6.63 14.55 2.51
N GLU A 147 5.93 14.46 1.36
CA GLU A 147 6.40 15.05 0.10
C GLU A 147 6.57 16.59 0.22
N LEU A 148 5.56 17.27 0.77
CA LEU A 148 5.61 18.73 0.94
C LEU A 148 6.72 19.17 1.90
N LEU A 149 6.95 18.41 2.98
CA LEU A 149 8.02 18.66 3.93
C LEU A 149 9.42 18.58 3.31
N LYS A 150 9.61 17.69 2.32
CA LYS A 150 10.85 17.57 1.56
C LYS A 150 11.03 18.72 0.57
N LYS A 151 9.96 19.04 -0.17
CA LYS A 151 10.01 19.90 -1.37
C LYS A 151 9.78 21.39 -1.10
N THR A 152 9.29 21.78 0.08
CA THR A 152 8.87 23.16 0.35
C THR A 152 9.30 23.67 1.72
N ASP A 153 9.38 25.01 1.84
CA ASP A 153 9.65 25.74 3.10
C ASP A 153 8.38 26.12 3.86
N GLN A 154 7.22 25.66 3.41
CA GLN A 154 5.94 25.96 4.05
C GLN A 154 5.97 25.60 5.54
N LYS A 155 5.28 26.39 6.36
CA LYS A 155 5.16 26.11 7.80
C LYS A 155 4.51 24.74 8.00
N ILE A 156 4.98 24.00 9.01
CA ILE A 156 4.46 22.67 9.33
C ILE A 156 2.95 22.71 9.60
N ALA A 157 2.49 23.77 10.26
CA ALA A 157 1.06 23.97 10.50
C ALA A 157 0.25 24.09 9.19
N ASP A 158 0.75 24.87 8.23
CA ASP A 158 0.10 25.11 6.94
C ASP A 158 0.06 23.82 6.11
N ILE A 159 1.14 23.04 6.10
CA ILE A 159 1.16 21.72 5.45
C ILE A 159 0.08 20.82 6.06
N GLY A 160 -0.03 20.78 7.40
CA GLY A 160 -1.07 20.01 8.07
C GLY A 160 -2.49 20.39 7.61
N LEU A 161 -2.76 21.69 7.47
CA LEU A 161 -4.04 22.19 6.97
C LEU A 161 -4.27 21.84 5.49
N ILE A 162 -3.27 22.05 4.65
CA ILE A 162 -3.34 21.76 3.20
C ILE A 162 -3.69 20.28 2.95
N VAL A 163 -3.12 19.36 3.71
CA VAL A 163 -3.42 17.94 3.56
C VAL A 163 -4.67 17.48 4.34
N GLY A 164 -5.41 18.41 4.97
CA GLY A 164 -6.73 18.17 5.54
C GLY A 164 -6.77 17.78 7.03
N PHE A 165 -5.72 18.07 7.81
CA PHE A 165 -5.78 17.95 9.26
C PHE A 165 -6.39 19.21 9.89
N ALA A 166 -7.33 19.03 10.82
CA ALA A 166 -8.01 20.13 11.48
C ALA A 166 -7.10 20.93 12.43
N THR A 167 -6.03 20.33 12.95
CA THR A 167 -5.08 20.97 13.87
C THR A 167 -3.67 20.42 13.67
N GLN A 168 -2.67 21.24 13.95
CA GLN A 168 -1.25 20.83 13.93
C GLN A 168 -0.98 19.68 14.91
N ALA A 169 -1.65 19.65 16.06
CA ALA A 169 -1.48 18.57 17.04
C ALA A 169 -1.91 17.21 16.46
N LYS A 170 -3.10 17.13 15.83
CA LYS A 170 -3.59 15.91 15.18
C LYS A 170 -2.67 15.50 14.04
N PHE A 171 -2.17 16.45 13.26
CA PHE A 171 -1.18 16.20 12.22
C PHE A 171 0.10 15.61 12.79
N GLY A 172 0.68 16.22 13.82
CA GLY A 172 1.91 15.75 14.46
C GLY A 172 1.81 14.33 15.00
N VAL A 173 0.69 13.99 15.67
CA VAL A 173 0.43 12.64 16.18
C VAL A 173 0.33 11.62 15.04
N ALA A 174 -0.48 11.92 14.01
CA ALA A 174 -0.64 11.04 12.86
C ALA A 174 0.67 10.82 12.10
N PHE A 175 1.43 11.89 11.87
CA PHE A 175 2.72 11.83 11.19
C PHE A 175 3.73 10.98 11.96
N LYS A 176 3.87 11.23 13.28
CA LYS A 176 4.77 10.44 14.13
C LYS A 176 4.37 8.97 14.20
N SER A 177 3.07 8.67 14.18
CA SER A 177 2.59 7.28 14.14
C SER A 177 2.99 6.55 12.86
N CYS A 178 3.03 7.25 11.71
CA CYS A 178 3.38 6.66 10.42
C CYS A 178 4.90 6.58 10.17
N PHE A 179 5.64 7.65 10.50
CA PHE A 179 7.06 7.77 10.19
C PHE A 179 8.01 7.59 11.38
N GLY A 180 7.49 7.42 12.59
CA GLY A 180 8.28 7.27 13.82
C GLY A 180 8.90 8.58 14.36
N VAL A 181 8.93 9.64 13.57
CA VAL A 181 9.51 10.95 13.89
C VAL A 181 8.49 12.08 13.69
N THR A 182 8.74 13.23 14.30
CA THR A 182 7.89 14.41 14.11
C THR A 182 8.07 15.03 12.71
N PRO A 183 7.09 15.78 12.19
CA PRO A 183 7.22 16.50 10.92
C PRO A 183 8.47 17.37 10.84
N LEU A 184 8.86 18.04 11.95
CA LEU A 184 10.04 18.88 12.01
C LEU A 184 11.35 18.08 11.92
N GLU A 185 11.43 16.97 12.66
CA GLU A 185 12.57 16.04 12.60
C GLU A 185 12.71 15.45 11.21
N TYR A 186 11.59 15.02 10.61
CA TYR A 186 11.55 14.48 9.26
C TYR A 186 12.08 15.47 8.22
N ARG A 187 11.65 16.72 8.28
CA ARG A 187 12.15 17.80 7.42
C ARG A 187 13.65 18.00 7.57
N ARG A 188 14.16 18.05 8.81
CA ARG A 188 15.60 18.22 9.08
C ARG A 188 16.43 17.07 8.51
N GLN A 189 15.99 15.84 8.71
CA GLN A 189 16.69 14.65 8.23
C GLN A 189 16.80 14.60 6.70
N HIS A 190 15.77 15.03 5.96
CA HIS A 190 15.74 14.96 4.51
C HIS A 190 16.33 16.18 3.80
N ARG A 191 16.57 17.28 4.49
CA ARG A 191 17.27 18.46 3.96
C ARG A 191 18.78 18.42 4.15
N LEU A 192 19.26 17.61 5.07
CA LEU A 192 20.71 17.41 5.27
C LEU A 192 21.32 16.49 4.21
N LEU A 193 20.51 15.96 3.29
CA LEU A 193 20.92 15.02 2.24
C LEU A 193 20.92 15.69 0.84
N GLU A 194 20.56 16.97 0.72
CA GLU A 194 20.72 17.83 -0.46
C GLU A 194 21.90 18.80 -0.23
#